data_2afc319f241813a4778f9b97975f64e5
#
_entry.id   2afc319f241813a4778f9b97975f64e5
#
_cell.length_a   1.000
_cell.length_b   1.000
_cell.length_c   1.000
_cell.angle_alpha   90.00
_cell.angle_beta   90.00
_cell.angle_gamma   90.00
#
_symmetry.space_group_name_H-M   'P 1'
#
loop_
_entity.id
_entity.type
_entity.pdbx_description
1 polymer ?
#
loop_
_entity_poly.entity_id
_entity_poly.type
_entity_poly.pdbx_seq_one_letter_code
_entity_poly.pdbx_strand_id
1 'polypeptide(L)'
;ASMPTKLLSSMSTPFRALVSGCLSTVTVTKRVVNACVPLYKRVSTFEELLALDDEELRNIIKPVAHYNRKTANLKIMCRQILDEHGGQIPDTHEGLMTLQGVGRKVADLMMNFIFSEDTVAVDTHILRLLNRLGIVATDSAEEAADVINVVTPKMYKRHAHEWLIQHGMKVCTARSPKCGDCCLASLCDFQRSITGRA
;
A
#
# COMPACT_ATOMS: atom_id res chain seq x y z
N ALA A 1 10.94 14.40 -2.76
CA ALA A 1 10.28 14.17 -4.05
C ALA A 1 8.89 13.60 -3.75
N SER A 2 7.85 14.38 -4.02
CA SER A 2 6.45 14.02 -3.82
C SER A 2 6.07 12.75 -4.61
N MET A 3 5.08 12.02 -4.11
CA MET A 3 4.43 10.95 -4.91
C MET A 3 4.07 11.46 -6.30
N PRO A 4 4.10 10.61 -7.35
CA PRO A 4 3.64 11.01 -8.67
C PRO A 4 2.22 11.58 -8.55
N THR A 5 1.99 12.77 -9.03
CA THR A 5 0.70 13.50 -8.98
C THR A 5 -0.48 12.62 -9.46
N LYS A 6 -0.21 11.70 -10.39
CA LYS A 6 -1.20 10.72 -10.90
C LYS A 6 -1.62 9.64 -9.88
N LEU A 7 -0.74 9.28 -8.93
CA LEU A 7 -1.11 8.33 -7.88
C LEU A 7 -1.92 9.02 -6.78
N LEU A 8 -1.57 10.26 -6.44
CA LEU A 8 -2.36 11.07 -5.51
C LEU A 8 -3.77 11.33 -6.04
N SER A 9 -3.93 11.60 -7.35
CA SER A 9 -5.25 11.75 -7.96
C SER A 9 -6.05 10.44 -8.00
N SER A 10 -5.39 9.27 -8.01
CA SER A 10 -6.06 7.97 -7.93
C SER A 10 -6.52 7.62 -6.50
N MET A 11 -6.12 8.37 -5.48
CA MET A 11 -6.50 8.18 -4.07
C MET A 11 -7.29 9.39 -3.52
N SER A 12 -7.87 10.22 -4.37
CA SER A 12 -8.50 11.49 -3.99
C SER A 12 -9.83 11.35 -3.24
N THR A 13 -10.42 10.16 -3.22
CA THR A 13 -11.64 9.84 -2.48
C THR A 13 -11.47 8.55 -1.70
N PRO A 14 -12.26 8.31 -0.63
CA PRO A 14 -12.22 7.05 0.12
C PRO A 14 -12.42 5.82 -0.77
N PHE A 15 -13.37 5.88 -1.72
CA PHE A 15 -13.58 4.83 -2.73
C PHE A 15 -12.30 4.55 -3.54
N ARG A 16 -11.70 5.59 -4.11
CA ARG A 16 -10.49 5.45 -4.93
C ARG A 16 -9.29 4.97 -4.11
N ALA A 17 -9.16 5.45 -2.87
CA ALA A 17 -8.08 5.02 -1.98
C ALA A 17 -8.16 3.51 -1.69
N LEU A 18 -9.34 3.01 -1.32
CA LEU A 18 -9.55 1.60 -1.02
C LEU A 18 -9.31 0.72 -2.25
N VAL A 19 -9.93 1.04 -3.38
CA VAL A 19 -9.78 0.28 -4.63
C VAL A 19 -8.33 0.29 -5.11
N SER A 20 -7.66 1.46 -5.12
CA SER A 20 -6.24 1.56 -5.50
C SER A 20 -5.34 0.78 -4.55
N GLY A 21 -5.62 0.80 -3.25
CA GLY A 21 -4.94 0.01 -2.23
C GLY A 21 -4.99 -1.48 -2.56
N CYS A 22 -6.17 -2.02 -2.82
CA CYS A 22 -6.37 -3.43 -3.19
C CYS A 22 -5.65 -3.78 -4.51
N LEU A 23 -5.72 -2.90 -5.52
CA LEU A 23 -5.05 -3.13 -6.79
C LEU A 23 -3.52 -3.06 -6.67
N SER A 24 -2.98 -2.32 -5.70
CA SER A 24 -1.54 -2.12 -5.51
C SER A 24 -0.81 -3.33 -4.92
N THR A 25 -1.52 -4.29 -4.33
CA THR A 25 -0.90 -5.47 -3.72
C THR A 25 -0.15 -6.30 -4.79
N VAL A 26 1.14 -6.62 -4.52
CA VAL A 26 2.01 -7.38 -5.44
C VAL A 26 2.08 -6.77 -6.85
N THR A 27 1.90 -5.45 -6.97
CA THR A 27 1.85 -4.78 -8.29
C THR A 27 2.68 -3.50 -8.26
N VAL A 28 3.56 -3.32 -9.23
CA VAL A 28 4.36 -2.10 -9.34
C VAL A 28 3.50 -0.88 -9.68
N THR A 29 3.83 0.27 -9.13
CA THR A 29 3.05 1.52 -9.19
C THR A 29 2.59 1.90 -10.60
N LYS A 30 3.47 1.78 -11.61
CA LYS A 30 3.11 2.10 -13.01
C LYS A 30 1.93 1.27 -13.52
N ARG A 31 1.88 -0.01 -13.18
CA ARG A 31 0.78 -0.91 -13.56
C ARG A 31 -0.52 -0.57 -12.83
N VAL A 32 -0.42 -0.17 -11.55
CA VAL A 32 -1.57 0.29 -10.77
C VAL A 32 -2.17 1.54 -11.43
N VAL A 33 -1.36 2.54 -11.76
CA VAL A 33 -1.82 3.76 -12.44
C VAL A 33 -2.48 3.43 -13.78
N ASN A 34 -1.88 2.52 -14.57
CA ASN A 34 -2.44 2.12 -15.87
C ASN A 34 -3.81 1.42 -15.74
N ALA A 35 -4.09 0.77 -14.61
CA ALA A 35 -5.39 0.17 -14.32
C ALA A 35 -6.39 1.19 -13.73
N CYS A 36 -5.96 2.00 -12.77
CA CYS A 36 -6.82 2.94 -12.06
C CYS A 36 -7.32 4.08 -12.93
N VAL A 37 -6.48 4.62 -13.84
CA VAL A 37 -6.88 5.76 -14.69
C VAL A 37 -8.09 5.42 -15.58
N PRO A 38 -8.11 4.34 -16.36
CA PRO A 38 -9.32 3.97 -17.12
C PRO A 38 -10.48 3.53 -16.22
N LEU A 39 -10.21 2.84 -15.09
CA LEU A 39 -11.25 2.42 -14.16
C LEU A 39 -12.04 3.62 -13.62
N TYR A 40 -11.36 4.65 -13.12
CA TYR A 40 -12.01 5.83 -12.52
C TYR A 40 -12.62 6.82 -13.53
N LYS A 41 -12.50 6.55 -14.82
CA LYS A 41 -13.30 7.20 -15.86
C LYS A 41 -14.65 6.51 -16.06
N ARG A 42 -14.78 5.25 -15.64
CA ARG A 42 -15.98 4.44 -15.79
C ARG A 42 -16.82 4.40 -14.52
N VAL A 43 -16.15 4.41 -13.34
CA VAL A 43 -16.80 4.25 -12.04
C VAL A 43 -16.24 5.22 -11.01
N SER A 44 -17.09 5.68 -10.12
CA SER A 44 -16.79 6.60 -9.02
C SER A 44 -17.36 6.15 -7.67
N THR A 45 -18.23 5.13 -7.68
CA THR A 45 -18.88 4.57 -6.49
C THR A 45 -18.77 3.04 -6.44
N PHE A 46 -19.11 2.45 -5.29
CA PHE A 46 -19.15 0.98 -5.11
C PHE A 46 -20.27 0.34 -5.92
N GLU A 47 -21.43 1.01 -6.02
CA GLU A 47 -22.57 0.57 -6.83
C GLU A 47 -22.20 0.49 -8.31
N GLU A 48 -21.57 1.55 -8.86
CA GLU A 48 -21.12 1.58 -10.24
C GLU A 48 -20.07 0.50 -10.52
N LEU A 49 -19.13 0.26 -9.59
CA LEU A 49 -18.12 -0.78 -9.73
C LEU A 49 -18.75 -2.17 -9.65
N LEU A 50 -19.74 -2.36 -8.77
CA LEU A 50 -20.48 -3.62 -8.65
C LEU A 50 -21.31 -3.90 -9.91
N ALA A 51 -21.92 -2.87 -10.51
CA ALA A 51 -22.73 -3.00 -11.72
C ALA A 51 -21.92 -3.23 -12.99
N LEU A 52 -20.61 -2.90 -12.99
CA LEU A 52 -19.75 -3.10 -14.17
C LEU A 52 -19.67 -4.60 -14.49
N ASP A 53 -19.70 -4.96 -15.77
CA ASP A 53 -19.52 -6.36 -16.19
C ASP A 53 -18.16 -6.92 -15.74
N ASP A 54 -18.12 -8.19 -15.34
CA ASP A 54 -16.92 -8.83 -14.81
C ASP A 54 -15.79 -8.92 -15.85
N GLU A 55 -16.14 -9.13 -17.12
CA GLU A 55 -15.15 -9.17 -18.19
C GLU A 55 -14.64 -7.77 -18.52
N GLU A 56 -15.51 -6.78 -18.53
CA GLU A 56 -15.12 -5.37 -18.67
C GLU A 56 -14.15 -4.96 -17.54
N LEU A 57 -14.51 -5.21 -16.28
CA LEU A 57 -13.65 -4.91 -15.13
C LEU A 57 -12.29 -5.63 -15.24
N ARG A 58 -12.31 -6.92 -15.58
CA ARG A 58 -11.11 -7.74 -15.78
C ARG A 58 -10.19 -7.15 -16.85
N ASN A 59 -10.75 -6.72 -17.97
CA ASN A 59 -9.98 -6.11 -19.06
C ASN A 59 -9.37 -4.76 -18.64
N ILE A 60 -10.10 -3.93 -17.90
CA ILE A 60 -9.61 -2.65 -17.39
C ILE A 60 -8.42 -2.85 -16.44
N ILE A 61 -8.54 -3.78 -15.49
CA ILE A 61 -7.50 -3.99 -14.47
C ILE A 61 -6.44 -5.04 -14.87
N LYS A 62 -6.46 -5.57 -16.09
CA LYS A 62 -5.47 -6.54 -16.61
C LYS A 62 -4.00 -6.15 -16.41
N PRO A 63 -3.61 -4.86 -16.38
CA PRO A 63 -2.24 -4.50 -16.07
C PRO A 63 -1.74 -4.93 -14.69
N VAL A 64 -2.60 -5.11 -13.67
CA VAL A 64 -2.18 -5.48 -12.31
C VAL A 64 -1.94 -6.98 -12.17
N ALA A 65 -1.06 -7.36 -11.24
CA ALA A 65 -0.85 -8.77 -10.92
C ALA A 65 -2.12 -9.40 -10.33
N HIS A 66 -2.36 -10.68 -10.65
CA HIS A 66 -3.51 -11.45 -10.15
C HIS A 66 -4.88 -10.79 -10.46
N TYR A 67 -5.00 -10.12 -11.59
CA TYR A 67 -6.19 -9.34 -11.97
C TYR A 67 -7.49 -10.16 -11.94
N ASN A 68 -7.48 -11.45 -12.31
CA ASN A 68 -8.68 -12.31 -12.22
C ASN A 68 -9.20 -12.41 -10.77
N ARG A 69 -8.30 -12.73 -9.82
CA ARG A 69 -8.66 -12.81 -8.39
C ARG A 69 -9.08 -11.43 -7.86
N LYS A 70 -8.39 -10.37 -8.27
CA LYS A 70 -8.72 -9.00 -7.85
C LYS A 70 -10.07 -8.54 -8.39
N THR A 71 -10.47 -8.94 -9.60
CA THR A 71 -11.83 -8.70 -10.11
C THR A 71 -12.86 -9.29 -9.17
N ALA A 72 -12.74 -10.58 -8.84
CA ALA A 72 -13.66 -11.25 -7.92
C ALA A 72 -13.67 -10.58 -6.51
N ASN A 73 -12.49 -10.31 -5.97
CA ASN A 73 -12.35 -9.68 -4.66
C ASN A 73 -12.99 -8.28 -4.62
N LEU A 74 -12.78 -7.45 -5.64
CA LEU A 74 -13.41 -6.11 -5.70
C LEU A 74 -14.93 -6.20 -5.73
N LYS A 75 -15.50 -7.16 -6.47
CA LYS A 75 -16.96 -7.38 -6.51
C LYS A 75 -17.52 -7.81 -5.16
N ILE A 76 -16.84 -8.74 -4.48
CA ILE A 76 -17.24 -9.18 -3.13
C ILE A 76 -17.13 -8.01 -2.14
N MET A 77 -16.02 -7.29 -2.16
CA MET A 77 -15.80 -6.11 -1.32
C MET A 77 -16.91 -5.05 -1.50
N CYS A 78 -17.29 -4.77 -2.75
CA CYS A 78 -18.36 -3.81 -3.01
C CYS A 78 -19.69 -4.29 -2.42
N ARG A 79 -20.06 -5.58 -2.55
CA ARG A 79 -21.24 -6.14 -1.92
C ARG A 79 -21.20 -6.01 -0.40
N GLN A 80 -20.08 -6.40 0.23
CA GLN A 80 -19.92 -6.26 1.67
C GLN A 80 -20.13 -4.81 2.13
N ILE A 81 -19.53 -3.83 1.45
CA ILE A 81 -19.70 -2.41 1.79
C ILE A 81 -21.16 -1.97 1.64
N LEU A 82 -21.84 -2.38 0.58
CA LEU A 82 -23.22 -1.98 0.31
C LEU A 82 -24.21 -2.67 1.23
N ASP A 83 -24.08 -3.99 1.41
CA ASP A 83 -25.06 -4.81 2.09
C ASP A 83 -24.86 -4.83 3.61
N GLU A 84 -23.61 -4.86 4.08
CA GLU A 84 -23.26 -5.03 5.50
C GLU A 84 -22.91 -3.71 6.19
N HIS A 85 -22.46 -2.69 5.42
CA HIS A 85 -21.99 -1.40 5.95
C HIS A 85 -22.77 -0.18 5.41
N GLY A 86 -23.93 -0.40 4.75
CA GLY A 86 -24.81 0.68 4.26
C GLY A 86 -24.13 1.64 3.28
N GLY A 87 -23.16 1.15 2.48
CA GLY A 87 -22.40 1.94 1.52
C GLY A 87 -21.22 2.74 2.13
N GLN A 88 -20.98 2.63 3.44
CA GLN A 88 -19.89 3.30 4.14
C GLN A 88 -18.69 2.36 4.28
N ILE A 89 -17.49 2.88 4.06
CA ILE A 89 -16.26 2.12 4.35
C ILE A 89 -16.10 2.03 5.87
N PRO A 90 -15.85 0.84 6.44
CA PRO A 90 -15.53 0.72 7.87
C PRO A 90 -14.37 1.64 8.27
N ASP A 91 -14.51 2.33 9.39
CA ASP A 91 -13.55 3.30 9.90
C ASP A 91 -12.62 2.75 10.99
N THR A 92 -12.67 1.44 11.22
CA THR A 92 -11.77 0.73 12.13
C THR A 92 -10.85 -0.20 11.36
N HIS A 93 -9.67 -0.47 11.92
CA HIS A 93 -8.69 -1.39 11.33
C HIS A 93 -9.28 -2.81 11.18
N GLU A 94 -9.94 -3.30 12.22
CA GLU A 94 -10.61 -4.61 12.24
C GLU A 94 -11.73 -4.67 11.20
N GLY A 95 -12.58 -3.65 11.13
CA GLY A 95 -13.67 -3.57 10.15
C GLY A 95 -13.14 -3.55 8.69
N LEU A 96 -12.07 -2.80 8.44
CA LEU A 96 -11.42 -2.81 7.12
C LEU A 96 -10.90 -4.20 6.73
N MET A 97 -10.35 -4.93 7.68
CA MET A 97 -9.79 -6.27 7.43
C MET A 97 -10.84 -7.36 7.21
N THR A 98 -12.13 -7.12 7.52
CA THR A 98 -13.21 -8.05 7.13
C THR A 98 -13.54 -7.98 5.65
N LEU A 99 -13.17 -6.89 4.97
CA LEU A 99 -13.46 -6.69 3.56
C LEU A 99 -12.59 -7.60 2.67
N GLN A 100 -13.22 -8.23 1.70
CA GLN A 100 -12.53 -9.15 0.78
C GLN A 100 -11.40 -8.47 0.01
N GLY A 101 -10.18 -8.98 0.17
CA GLY A 101 -9.00 -8.46 -0.50
C GLY A 101 -8.32 -7.28 0.21
N VAL A 102 -8.81 -6.88 1.37
CA VAL A 102 -8.18 -5.93 2.27
C VAL A 102 -7.37 -6.68 3.32
N GLY A 103 -6.05 -6.55 3.26
CA GLY A 103 -5.15 -7.06 4.29
C GLY A 103 -4.55 -5.90 5.09
N ARG A 104 -3.72 -6.23 6.10
CA ARG A 104 -3.08 -5.29 7.03
C ARG A 104 -2.54 -4.03 6.35
N LYS A 105 -1.76 -4.18 5.27
CA LYS A 105 -1.17 -3.03 4.55
C LYS A 105 -2.23 -2.06 4.02
N VAL A 106 -3.31 -2.58 3.45
CA VAL A 106 -4.38 -1.73 2.88
C VAL A 106 -5.17 -1.06 3.99
N ALA A 107 -5.46 -1.79 5.06
CA ALA A 107 -6.10 -1.24 6.26
C ALA A 107 -5.28 -0.09 6.86
N ASP A 108 -3.98 -0.29 7.09
CA ASP A 108 -3.08 0.76 7.61
C ASP A 108 -3.03 1.99 6.69
N LEU A 109 -3.04 1.81 5.35
CA LEU A 109 -3.10 2.92 4.41
C LEU A 109 -4.42 3.69 4.52
N MET A 110 -5.56 2.98 4.64
CA MET A 110 -6.87 3.61 4.80
C MET A 110 -6.96 4.38 6.12
N MET A 111 -6.52 3.76 7.23
CA MET A 111 -6.47 4.41 8.53
C MET A 111 -5.65 5.69 8.49
N ASN A 112 -4.46 5.66 7.88
CA ASN A 112 -3.59 6.82 7.78
C ASN A 112 -4.16 7.90 6.83
N PHE A 113 -4.46 7.55 5.57
CA PHE A 113 -4.75 8.56 4.54
C PHE A 113 -6.19 9.07 4.58
N ILE A 114 -7.15 8.24 4.96
CA ILE A 114 -8.59 8.56 4.92
C ILE A 114 -9.11 8.91 6.32
N PHE A 115 -8.80 8.08 7.32
CA PHE A 115 -9.32 8.27 8.67
C PHE A 115 -8.40 9.08 9.59
N SER A 116 -7.23 9.52 9.08
CA SER A 116 -6.27 10.37 9.80
C SER A 116 -5.71 9.76 11.08
N GLU A 117 -5.66 8.43 11.14
CA GLU A 117 -5.04 7.69 12.24
C GLU A 117 -3.52 7.59 12.06
N ASP A 118 -2.82 7.46 13.18
CA ASP A 118 -1.37 7.41 13.22
C ASP A 118 -0.84 6.00 12.94
N THR A 119 -0.96 5.53 11.71
CA THR A 119 -0.48 4.22 11.27
C THR A 119 0.61 4.31 10.21
N VAL A 120 1.47 3.31 10.14
CA VAL A 120 2.51 3.15 9.12
C VAL A 120 2.31 1.80 8.44
N ALA A 121 1.85 1.82 7.21
CA ALA A 121 1.70 0.60 6.41
C ALA A 121 3.07 0.07 5.99
N VAL A 122 3.27 -1.25 6.07
CA VAL A 122 4.50 -1.92 5.65
C VAL A 122 4.25 -2.76 4.40
N ASP A 123 5.08 -2.54 3.38
CA ASP A 123 5.13 -3.38 2.18
C ASP A 123 6.50 -4.05 2.06
N THR A 124 6.70 -4.81 0.99
CA THR A 124 7.98 -5.53 0.76
C THR A 124 9.19 -4.61 0.62
N HIS A 125 9.02 -3.36 0.17
CA HIS A 125 10.10 -2.38 0.08
C HIS A 125 10.49 -1.84 1.45
N ILE A 126 9.49 -1.56 2.27
CA ILE A 126 9.67 -1.09 3.64
C ILE A 126 10.19 -2.21 4.52
N LEU A 127 9.61 -3.42 4.44
CA LEU A 127 10.09 -4.60 5.18
C LEU A 127 11.59 -4.83 4.95
N ARG A 128 12.02 -4.84 3.68
CA ARG A 128 13.45 -4.97 3.34
C ARG A 128 14.30 -3.84 3.93
N LEU A 129 13.80 -2.61 3.87
CA LEU A 129 14.51 -1.45 4.41
C LEU A 129 14.69 -1.58 5.93
N LEU A 130 13.63 -1.92 6.66
CA LEU A 130 13.64 -2.06 8.12
C LEU A 130 14.61 -3.18 8.57
N ASN A 131 14.59 -4.33 7.87
CA ASN A 131 15.55 -5.41 8.12
C ASN A 131 16.99 -4.96 7.88
N ARG A 132 17.28 -4.27 6.78
CA ARG A 132 18.63 -3.79 6.47
C ARG A 132 19.13 -2.71 7.43
N LEU A 133 18.22 -1.93 8.00
CA LEU A 133 18.56 -0.95 9.05
C LEU A 133 18.76 -1.60 10.42
N GLY A 134 18.38 -2.87 10.61
CA GLY A 134 18.42 -3.55 11.90
C GLY A 134 17.27 -3.14 12.85
N ILE A 135 16.22 -2.52 12.32
CA ILE A 135 15.03 -2.14 13.11
C ILE A 135 14.17 -3.37 13.42
N VAL A 136 14.10 -4.30 12.47
CA VAL A 136 13.41 -5.58 12.63
C VAL A 136 14.29 -6.73 12.11
N ALA A 137 13.99 -7.95 12.56
CA ALA A 137 14.59 -9.18 12.05
C ALA A 137 13.47 -10.20 11.78
N THR A 138 12.69 -9.97 10.71
CA THR A 138 11.52 -10.79 10.35
C THR A 138 11.26 -10.79 8.85
N ASP A 139 10.67 -11.85 8.35
CA ASP A 139 10.16 -11.94 6.98
C ASP A 139 8.66 -11.54 6.89
N SER A 140 8.00 -11.31 8.04
CA SER A 140 6.62 -10.89 8.14
C SER A 140 6.46 -9.37 8.04
N ALA A 141 5.71 -8.91 7.04
CA ALA A 141 5.35 -7.50 6.94
C ALA A 141 4.42 -7.06 8.08
N GLU A 142 3.64 -7.98 8.64
CA GLU A 142 2.72 -7.73 9.76
C GLU A 142 3.50 -7.50 11.06
N GLU A 143 4.45 -8.37 11.39
CA GLU A 143 5.33 -8.18 12.54
C GLU A 143 6.15 -6.89 12.42
N ALA A 144 6.68 -6.61 11.24
CA ALA A 144 7.39 -5.36 10.98
C ALA A 144 6.48 -4.14 11.14
N ALA A 145 5.20 -4.24 10.75
CA ALA A 145 4.21 -3.18 10.96
C ALA A 145 3.93 -2.95 12.45
N ASP A 146 3.86 -3.99 13.26
CA ASP A 146 3.69 -3.87 14.71
C ASP A 146 4.87 -3.10 15.32
N VAL A 147 6.09 -3.47 14.99
CA VAL A 147 7.29 -2.80 15.51
C VAL A 147 7.34 -1.34 15.07
N ILE A 148 7.22 -1.05 13.75
CA ILE A 148 7.38 0.31 13.25
C ILE A 148 6.27 1.24 13.76
N ASN A 149 5.07 0.73 14.00
CA ASN A 149 3.96 1.51 14.56
C ASN A 149 4.17 1.83 16.05
N VAL A 150 4.95 1.04 16.78
CA VAL A 150 5.33 1.36 18.16
C VAL A 150 6.48 2.35 18.20
N VAL A 151 7.55 2.11 17.43
CA VAL A 151 8.78 2.91 17.54
C VAL A 151 8.75 4.24 16.81
N THR A 152 7.85 4.42 15.83
CA THR A 152 7.76 5.68 15.08
C THR A 152 7.03 6.75 15.90
N PRO A 153 7.68 7.90 16.20
CA PRO A 153 7.00 8.99 16.87
C PRO A 153 5.79 9.51 16.08
N LYS A 154 4.70 9.82 16.79
CA LYS A 154 3.40 10.22 16.23
C LYS A 154 3.53 11.26 15.10
N MET A 155 4.34 12.30 15.33
CA MET A 155 4.54 13.40 14.39
C MET A 155 5.08 12.98 13.00
N TYR A 156 5.71 11.80 12.89
CA TYR A 156 6.26 11.30 11.63
C TYR A 156 5.36 10.29 10.94
N LYS A 157 4.42 9.64 11.64
CA LYS A 157 3.61 8.54 11.12
C LYS A 157 2.84 8.90 9.87
N ARG A 158 2.30 10.14 9.82
CA ARG A 158 1.53 10.63 8.67
C ARG A 158 2.26 10.49 7.33
N HIS A 159 3.57 10.66 7.32
CA HIS A 159 4.38 10.64 6.10
C HIS A 159 5.38 9.48 6.06
N ALA A 160 5.49 8.70 7.13
CA ALA A 160 6.49 7.64 7.24
C ALA A 160 6.39 6.62 6.11
N HIS A 161 5.17 6.15 5.78
CA HIS A 161 4.97 5.21 4.67
C HIS A 161 5.54 5.77 3.35
N GLU A 162 5.23 7.03 3.03
CA GLU A 162 5.69 7.66 1.79
C GLU A 162 7.21 7.77 1.74
N TRP A 163 7.84 8.24 2.81
CA TRP A 163 9.29 8.40 2.87
C TRP A 163 10.01 7.05 2.78
N LEU A 164 9.57 6.07 3.56
CA LEU A 164 10.18 4.74 3.60
C LEU A 164 10.02 3.99 2.28
N ILE A 165 8.84 4.01 1.66
CA ILE A 165 8.63 3.34 0.38
C ILE A 165 9.44 3.98 -0.74
N GLN A 166 9.52 5.30 -0.79
CA GLN A 166 10.34 6.00 -1.79
C GLN A 166 11.83 5.68 -1.62
N HIS A 167 12.32 5.67 -0.38
CA HIS A 167 13.70 5.28 -0.09
C HIS A 167 13.97 3.83 -0.50
N GLY A 168 13.07 2.91 -0.14
CA GLY A 168 13.16 1.49 -0.49
C GLY A 168 13.11 1.23 -1.99
N MET A 169 12.39 2.04 -2.76
CA MET A 169 12.29 1.91 -4.21
C MET A 169 13.45 2.55 -4.99
N LYS A 170 13.97 3.69 -4.51
CA LYS A 170 14.93 4.51 -5.27
C LYS A 170 16.38 4.32 -4.83
N VAL A 171 16.61 4.11 -3.53
CA VAL A 171 17.94 4.03 -2.92
C VAL A 171 18.22 2.61 -2.43
N CYS A 172 17.44 2.11 -1.47
CA CYS A 172 17.62 0.78 -0.89
C CYS A 172 16.93 -0.30 -1.75
N THR A 173 17.33 -0.42 -3.02
CA THR A 173 16.75 -1.39 -3.96
C THR A 173 17.12 -2.83 -3.59
N ALA A 174 16.34 -3.82 -4.06
CA ALA A 174 16.55 -5.22 -3.68
C ALA A 174 17.90 -5.76 -4.16
N ARG A 175 18.20 -5.59 -5.46
CA ARG A 175 19.38 -6.20 -6.11
C ARG A 175 20.63 -5.34 -6.04
N SER A 176 20.50 -4.02 -6.19
CA SER A 176 21.64 -3.11 -6.28
C SER A 176 21.37 -1.84 -5.47
N PRO A 177 21.44 -1.91 -4.13
CA PRO A 177 21.22 -0.76 -3.28
C PRO A 177 22.33 0.29 -3.49
N LYS A 178 21.95 1.56 -3.51
CA LYS A 178 22.86 2.70 -3.69
C LYS A 178 23.40 3.16 -2.32
N CYS A 179 24.15 2.28 -1.66
CA CYS A 179 24.62 2.51 -0.30
C CYS A 179 25.57 3.70 -0.17
N GLY A 180 26.37 3.98 -1.22
CA GLY A 180 27.28 5.14 -1.25
C GLY A 180 26.56 6.49 -1.19
N ASP A 181 25.36 6.57 -1.76
CA ASP A 181 24.54 7.80 -1.80
C ASP A 181 23.41 7.77 -0.73
N CYS A 182 23.44 6.80 0.18
CA CYS A 182 22.37 6.59 1.15
C CYS A 182 22.56 7.50 2.38
N CYS A 183 21.59 8.37 2.66
CA CYS A 183 21.61 9.23 3.84
C CYS A 183 21.53 8.46 5.17
N LEU A 184 21.17 7.16 5.14
CA LEU A 184 21.07 6.29 6.31
C LEU A 184 22.28 5.33 6.44
N ALA A 185 23.31 5.48 5.58
CA ALA A 185 24.44 4.53 5.53
C ALA A 185 25.15 4.34 6.88
N SER A 186 25.36 5.42 7.63
CA SER A 186 26.02 5.38 8.95
C SER A 186 25.24 4.65 10.05
N LEU A 187 23.91 4.51 9.85
CA LEU A 187 22.99 3.87 10.81
C LEU A 187 22.60 2.44 10.38
N CYS A 188 23.10 1.98 9.21
CA CYS A 188 22.58 0.79 8.54
C CYS A 188 23.43 -0.44 8.84
N ASP A 189 22.86 -1.47 9.45
CA ASP A 189 23.52 -2.74 9.74
C ASP A 189 23.98 -3.46 8.48
N PHE A 190 23.16 -3.46 7.44
CA PHE A 190 23.53 -4.03 6.15
C PHE A 190 24.76 -3.33 5.55
N GLN A 191 24.84 -2.00 5.63
CA GLN A 191 26.00 -1.26 5.15
C GLN A 191 27.26 -1.62 5.95
N ARG A 192 27.15 -1.74 7.27
CA ARG A 192 28.26 -2.19 8.13
C ARG A 192 28.74 -3.58 7.76
N SER A 193 27.82 -4.51 7.53
CA SER A 193 28.16 -5.89 7.17
C SER A 193 28.91 -6.01 5.83
N ILE A 194 28.58 -5.20 4.82
CA ILE A 194 29.24 -5.25 3.50
C ILE A 194 30.55 -4.45 3.43
N THR A 195 30.81 -3.53 4.35
CA THR A 195 32.05 -2.71 4.38
C THR A 195 33.05 -3.20 5.40
N GLY A 196 32.74 -4.24 6.19
CA GLY A 196 33.61 -4.77 7.24
C GLY A 196 33.91 -3.77 8.37
N ARG A 197 33.11 -2.72 8.50
CA ARG A 197 33.19 -1.76 9.61
C ARG A 197 32.22 -2.20 10.70
N ALA A 198 32.78 -2.89 11.70
CA ALA A 198 32.09 -3.19 12.95
C ALA A 198 31.97 -1.91 13.81
#